data_b378cda9c51e340a76fc627e567128e9
#
_entry.id   b378cda9c51e340a76fc627e567128e9
#
_cell.length_a   1.000
_cell.length_b   1.000
_cell.length_c   1.000
_cell.angle_alpha   90.00
_cell.angle_beta   90.00
_cell.angle_gamma   90.00
#
_symmetry.space_group_name_H-M   'P 1'
#
loop_
_entity.id
_entity.type
_entity.pdbx_description
1 polymer ?
#
loop_
_entity_poly.entity_id
_entity_poly.type
_entity_poly.pdbx_seq_one_letter_code
_entity_poly.pdbx_strand_id
1 'polypeptide(L)'
;KYRVYNKQTQVAILAGMRFPTGQTNERDEFGFKLAADDQPGTGSWDPIMGLAISRPYKQMSFDANASYRLSNQGSQDTIAGDSFSYNLATTYNFKHTMIARHKLKPSLIIELNGIWQEQVEFNNLKDNNHGGTLIFLSPGLRLSLDDLAMNFSLGFPLLNDFNGLQPEAGIQLFTSLNWLI
;
A
#
# COMPACT_ATOMS: atom_id res chain seq x y z
N LYS A 1 -5.09 -12.99 6.69
CA LYS A 1 -3.94 -13.59 5.99
C LYS A 1 -3.74 -15.02 6.45
N TYR A 2 -3.72 -15.99 5.52
CA TYR A 2 -3.50 -17.40 5.82
C TYR A 2 -2.27 -17.91 5.07
N ARG A 3 -1.31 -18.53 5.79
CA ARG A 3 -0.10 -19.10 5.21
C ARG A 3 -0.42 -20.51 4.66
N VAL A 4 -0.31 -20.68 3.35
CA VAL A 4 -0.63 -21.93 2.64
C VAL A 4 0.61 -22.81 2.41
N TYR A 5 1.81 -22.22 2.44
CA TYR A 5 3.05 -22.95 2.28
C TYR A 5 4.15 -22.35 3.14
N ASN A 6 4.93 -23.18 3.84
CA ASN A 6 5.92 -22.74 4.82
C ASN A 6 7.15 -23.67 4.83
N LYS A 7 8.00 -23.52 3.85
CA LYS A 7 9.35 -24.10 3.80
C LYS A 7 10.36 -22.96 3.59
N GLN A 8 11.35 -23.16 2.72
CA GLN A 8 12.27 -22.09 2.34
C GLN A 8 11.54 -20.90 1.68
N THR A 9 10.51 -21.18 0.89
CA THR A 9 9.58 -20.17 0.37
C THR A 9 8.29 -20.19 1.21
N GLN A 10 7.84 -19.03 1.62
CA GLN A 10 6.58 -18.87 2.35
C GLN A 10 5.56 -18.24 1.40
N VAL A 11 4.37 -18.80 1.34
CA VAL A 11 3.26 -18.30 0.53
C VAL A 11 2.05 -18.09 1.43
N ALA A 12 1.39 -16.96 1.29
CA ALA A 12 0.20 -16.64 2.03
C ALA A 12 -0.87 -16.04 1.12
N ILE A 13 -2.12 -16.44 1.33
CA ILE A 13 -3.30 -15.85 0.73
C ILE A 13 -3.83 -14.76 1.69
N LEU A 14 -4.28 -13.66 1.12
CA LEU A 14 -4.94 -12.57 1.82
C LEU A 14 -6.40 -12.51 1.36
N ALA A 15 -7.29 -12.36 2.32
CA ALA A 15 -8.67 -11.97 2.08
C ALA A 15 -9.04 -10.89 3.08
N GLY A 16 -9.79 -9.91 2.66
CA GLY A 16 -10.22 -8.79 3.47
C GLY A 16 -11.48 -8.16 2.92
N MET A 17 -11.99 -7.19 3.67
CA MET A 17 -13.15 -6.39 3.31
C MET A 17 -12.93 -4.96 3.78
N ARG A 18 -13.14 -3.97 2.92
CA ARG A 18 -13.28 -2.58 3.32
C ARG A 18 -14.75 -2.34 3.70
N PHE A 19 -14.97 -1.83 4.91
CA PHE A 19 -16.30 -1.58 5.46
C PHE A 19 -16.67 -0.11 5.30
N PRO A 20 -17.95 0.23 5.09
CA PRO A 20 -18.44 1.60 4.94
C PRO A 20 -18.54 2.32 6.30
N THR A 21 -17.44 2.48 7.02
CA THR A 21 -17.44 3.11 8.36
C THR A 21 -17.25 4.61 8.33
N GLY A 22 -16.83 5.19 7.21
CA GLY A 22 -16.70 6.63 7.03
C GLY A 22 -18.07 7.28 6.78
N GLN A 23 -18.21 8.53 7.19
CA GLN A 23 -19.43 9.31 6.94
C GLN A 23 -19.58 9.60 5.45
N THR A 24 -20.83 9.62 4.98
CA THR A 24 -21.19 9.85 3.57
C THR A 24 -22.23 10.97 3.41
N ASN A 25 -22.46 11.74 4.48
CA ASN A 25 -23.47 12.79 4.55
C ASN A 25 -22.93 14.14 5.02
N GLU A 26 -21.60 14.32 4.91
CA GLU A 26 -20.98 15.60 5.23
C GLU A 26 -21.46 16.70 4.28
N ARG A 27 -21.54 17.90 4.82
CA ARG A 27 -22.05 19.09 4.14
C ARG A 27 -21.05 20.23 4.25
N ASP A 28 -21.08 21.10 3.27
CA ASP A 28 -20.33 22.35 3.31
C ASP A 28 -20.93 23.37 4.29
N GLU A 29 -20.29 24.54 4.42
CA GLU A 29 -20.72 25.62 5.29
C GLU A 29 -22.09 26.21 4.91
N PHE A 30 -22.55 25.99 3.67
CA PHE A 30 -23.86 26.42 3.18
C PHE A 30 -24.94 25.35 3.34
N GLY A 31 -24.61 24.16 3.86
CA GLY A 31 -25.53 23.07 4.08
C GLY A 31 -25.73 22.15 2.86
N PHE A 32 -25.01 22.35 1.75
CA PHE A 32 -25.04 21.45 0.61
C PHE A 32 -24.22 20.19 0.90
N LYS A 33 -24.73 19.05 0.46
CA LYS A 33 -24.00 17.77 0.60
C LYS A 33 -22.75 17.81 -0.26
N LEU A 34 -21.59 17.45 0.32
CA LEU A 34 -20.33 17.33 -0.42
C LEU A 34 -20.43 16.26 -1.51
N ALA A 35 -19.66 16.42 -2.58
CA ALA A 35 -19.52 15.42 -3.62
C ALA A 35 -18.98 14.10 -3.06
N ALA A 36 -19.18 12.99 -3.76
CA ALA A 36 -18.86 11.66 -3.23
C ALA A 36 -17.36 11.46 -2.97
N ASP A 37 -16.50 12.08 -3.77
CA ASP A 37 -15.04 12.09 -3.66
C ASP A 37 -14.51 12.94 -2.50
N ASP A 38 -15.29 13.96 -2.06
CA ASP A 38 -15.00 14.80 -0.90
C ASP A 38 -15.57 14.23 0.42
N GLN A 39 -16.29 13.11 0.37
CA GLN A 39 -16.84 12.47 1.56
C GLN A 39 -15.76 11.65 2.28
N PRO A 40 -15.75 11.60 3.64
CA PRO A 40 -14.84 10.75 4.43
C PRO A 40 -14.97 9.26 4.15
N GLY A 41 -16.08 8.81 3.60
CA GLY A 41 -16.35 7.40 3.30
C GLY A 41 -17.01 7.18 1.95
N THR A 42 -16.77 6.01 1.35
CA THR A 42 -17.40 5.61 0.07
C THR A 42 -18.82 5.07 0.26
N GLY A 43 -19.16 4.57 1.45
CA GLY A 43 -20.44 3.88 1.69
C GLY A 43 -20.50 2.47 1.08
N SER A 44 -19.41 1.94 0.52
CA SER A 44 -19.37 0.65 -0.16
C SER A 44 -18.72 -0.45 0.67
N TRP A 45 -19.06 -1.70 0.40
CA TRP A 45 -18.42 -2.91 0.91
C TRP A 45 -17.52 -3.47 -0.18
N ASP A 46 -16.20 -3.38 -0.04
CA ASP A 46 -15.28 -3.74 -1.09
C ASP A 46 -14.43 -4.94 -0.67
N PRO A 47 -14.63 -6.11 -1.30
CA PRO A 47 -13.80 -7.27 -1.05
C PRO A 47 -12.38 -7.05 -1.56
N ILE A 48 -11.41 -7.60 -0.81
CA ILE A 48 -9.99 -7.55 -1.14
C ILE A 48 -9.46 -8.98 -1.16
N MET A 49 -8.74 -9.33 -2.22
CA MET A 49 -8.02 -10.59 -2.34
C MET A 49 -6.55 -10.31 -2.66
N GLY A 50 -5.66 -11.21 -2.21
CA GLY A 50 -4.25 -11.04 -2.49
C GLY A 50 -3.41 -12.27 -2.21
N LEU A 51 -2.16 -12.19 -2.67
CA LEU A 51 -1.13 -13.19 -2.50
C LEU A 51 0.13 -12.52 -1.97
N ALA A 52 0.86 -13.21 -1.09
CA ALA A 52 2.17 -12.78 -0.64
C ALA A 52 3.14 -13.96 -0.67
N ILE A 53 4.36 -13.70 -1.14
CA ILE A 53 5.44 -14.67 -1.23
C ILE A 53 6.66 -14.04 -0.55
N SER A 54 7.36 -14.84 0.27
CA SER A 54 8.60 -14.44 0.92
C SER A 54 9.61 -15.59 0.82
N ARG A 55 10.84 -15.26 0.44
CA ARG A 55 11.93 -16.23 0.32
C ARG A 55 13.21 -15.68 0.89
N PRO A 56 13.65 -16.14 2.08
CA PRO A 56 14.99 -15.86 2.58
C PRO A 56 16.02 -16.68 1.82
N TYR A 57 17.16 -16.07 1.52
CA TYR A 57 18.32 -16.73 0.93
C TYR A 57 19.60 -16.14 1.50
N LYS A 58 20.30 -16.87 2.37
CA LYS A 58 21.51 -16.40 3.08
C LYS A 58 21.24 -15.09 3.84
N GLN A 59 21.91 -14.02 3.43
CA GLN A 59 21.77 -12.68 4.01
C GLN A 59 20.68 -11.83 3.29
N MET A 60 20.08 -12.36 2.25
CA MET A 60 19.05 -11.67 1.48
C MET A 60 17.65 -12.22 1.81
N SER A 61 16.64 -11.40 1.63
CA SER A 61 15.25 -11.84 1.47
C SER A 61 14.63 -11.21 0.25
N PHE A 62 13.76 -11.96 -0.39
CA PHE A 62 12.95 -11.53 -1.53
C PHE A 62 11.49 -11.65 -1.12
N ASP A 63 10.79 -10.55 -1.19
CA ASP A 63 9.40 -10.47 -0.78
C ASP A 63 8.60 -9.89 -1.94
N ALA A 64 7.45 -10.49 -2.21
CA ALA A 64 6.49 -10.01 -3.21
C ALA A 64 5.08 -10.13 -2.66
N ASN A 65 4.26 -9.16 -2.97
CA ASN A 65 2.82 -9.29 -2.76
C ASN A 65 2.03 -8.59 -3.86
N ALA A 66 0.83 -9.07 -4.08
CA ALA A 66 -0.15 -8.44 -4.93
C ALA A 66 -1.52 -8.52 -4.28
N SER A 67 -2.34 -7.50 -4.47
CA SER A 67 -3.72 -7.48 -4.00
C SER A 67 -4.63 -6.74 -4.98
N TYR A 68 -5.85 -7.24 -5.07
CA TYR A 68 -6.93 -6.67 -5.86
C TYR A 68 -8.08 -6.31 -4.95
N ARG A 69 -8.58 -5.10 -5.07
CA ARG A 69 -9.79 -4.62 -4.41
C ARG A 69 -10.86 -4.39 -5.47
N LEU A 70 -11.97 -5.09 -5.32
CA LEU A 70 -13.16 -4.85 -6.11
C LEU A 70 -13.97 -3.74 -5.42
N SER A 71 -14.23 -2.65 -6.13
CA SER A 71 -14.99 -1.52 -5.62
C SER A 71 -16.45 -1.66 -6.02
N ASN A 72 -17.32 -1.78 -5.02
CA ASN A 72 -18.76 -1.82 -5.25
C ASN A 72 -19.38 -0.42 -5.20
N GLN A 73 -20.62 -0.33 -5.64
CA GLN A 73 -21.38 0.90 -5.58
C GLN A 73 -21.57 1.35 -4.12
N GLY A 74 -21.23 2.60 -3.86
CA GLY A 74 -21.35 3.26 -2.58
C GLY A 74 -22.44 4.34 -2.55
N SER A 75 -22.21 5.38 -1.75
CA SER A 75 -23.12 6.51 -1.63
C SER A 75 -23.11 7.35 -2.90
N GLN A 76 -24.22 8.03 -3.18
CA GLN A 76 -24.40 8.93 -4.33
C GLN A 76 -24.16 8.25 -5.69
N ASP A 77 -24.52 6.96 -5.80
CA ASP A 77 -24.36 6.14 -7.01
C ASP A 77 -22.91 6.19 -7.57
N THR A 78 -21.92 6.17 -6.65
CA THR A 78 -20.50 6.27 -6.98
C THR A 78 -19.81 4.93 -6.78
N ILE A 79 -18.97 4.55 -7.75
CA ILE A 79 -18.02 3.42 -7.67
C ILE A 79 -16.61 3.99 -7.68
N ALA A 80 -15.84 3.71 -6.63
CA ALA A 80 -14.48 4.29 -6.46
C ALA A 80 -13.41 3.73 -7.42
N GLY A 81 -13.82 2.85 -8.33
CA GLY A 81 -12.93 2.13 -9.24
C GLY A 81 -12.15 1.00 -8.55
N ASP A 82 -11.95 -0.08 -9.28
CA ASP A 82 -11.14 -1.23 -8.83
C ASP A 82 -9.68 -0.82 -8.67
N SER A 83 -8.94 -1.52 -7.83
CA SER A 83 -7.51 -1.26 -7.70
C SER A 83 -6.68 -2.54 -7.61
N PHE A 84 -5.54 -2.52 -8.29
CA PHE A 84 -4.54 -3.57 -8.23
C PHE A 84 -3.23 -2.99 -7.68
N SER A 85 -2.78 -3.50 -6.53
CA SER A 85 -1.51 -3.10 -5.92
C SER A 85 -0.54 -4.26 -5.94
N TYR A 86 0.73 -3.98 -6.24
CA TYR A 86 1.81 -4.95 -6.16
C TYR A 86 3.06 -4.32 -5.56
N ASN A 87 3.80 -5.13 -4.80
CA ASN A 87 5.02 -4.71 -4.15
C ASN A 87 6.07 -5.81 -4.29
N LEU A 88 7.27 -5.42 -4.63
CA LEU A 88 8.45 -6.27 -4.68
C LEU A 88 9.52 -5.66 -3.78
N ALA A 89 10.13 -6.47 -2.92
CA ALA A 89 11.19 -6.00 -2.04
C ALA A 89 12.37 -6.97 -2.04
N THR A 90 13.56 -6.39 -2.04
CA THR A 90 14.79 -7.12 -1.77
C THR A 90 15.46 -6.50 -0.56
N THR A 91 15.75 -7.31 0.45
CA THR A 91 16.43 -6.88 1.67
C THR A 91 17.78 -7.58 1.77
N TYR A 92 18.84 -6.81 2.00
CA TYR A 92 20.15 -7.34 2.37
C TYR A 92 20.42 -7.07 3.85
N ASN A 93 20.58 -8.14 4.64
CA ASN A 93 20.82 -8.08 6.07
C ASN A 93 22.34 -8.13 6.34
N PHE A 94 22.89 -7.07 6.90
CA PHE A 94 24.27 -7.07 7.36
C PHE A 94 24.46 -7.94 8.61
N LYS A 95 25.69 -8.32 8.89
CA LYS A 95 26.00 -8.96 10.16
C LYS A 95 25.67 -8.01 11.31
N HIS A 96 25.14 -8.55 12.39
CA HIS A 96 24.87 -7.76 13.58
C HIS A 96 26.18 -7.31 14.27
N THR A 97 26.11 -6.15 14.87
CA THR A 97 27.19 -5.60 15.72
C THR A 97 26.63 -5.36 17.12
N MET A 98 27.45 -5.56 18.13
CA MET A 98 27.07 -5.27 19.53
C MET A 98 27.43 -3.82 19.85
N ILE A 99 26.44 -3.03 20.31
CA ILE A 99 26.63 -1.67 20.78
C ILE A 99 26.10 -1.61 22.21
N ALA A 100 26.97 -1.39 23.20
CA ALA A 100 26.61 -1.25 24.62
C ALA A 100 25.64 -2.37 25.11
N ARG A 101 25.92 -3.63 24.79
CA ARG A 101 25.14 -4.84 25.10
C ARG A 101 23.88 -5.05 24.25
N HIS A 102 23.55 -4.14 23.36
CA HIS A 102 22.41 -4.27 22.44
C HIS A 102 22.87 -4.80 21.08
N LYS A 103 22.03 -5.61 20.45
CA LYS A 103 22.29 -6.20 19.15
C LYS A 103 21.74 -5.28 18.05
N LEU A 104 22.64 -4.55 17.38
CA LEU A 104 22.28 -3.75 16.22
C LEU A 104 22.41 -4.58 14.93
N LYS A 105 21.36 -4.64 14.14
CA LYS A 105 21.33 -5.29 12.83
C LYS A 105 20.85 -4.29 11.77
N PRO A 106 21.77 -3.72 10.98
CA PRO A 106 21.39 -2.90 9.83
C PRO A 106 20.95 -3.78 8.66
N SER A 107 20.07 -3.24 7.80
CA SER A 107 19.63 -3.87 6.56
C SER A 107 19.37 -2.82 5.50
N LEU A 108 19.80 -3.08 4.27
CA LEU A 108 19.41 -2.29 3.10
C LEU A 108 18.20 -2.91 2.46
N ILE A 109 17.26 -2.08 2.01
CA ILE A 109 16.02 -2.49 1.38
C ILE A 109 15.89 -1.73 0.05
N ILE A 110 15.46 -2.41 -0.99
CA ILE A 110 15.03 -1.81 -2.24
C ILE A 110 13.64 -2.33 -2.51
N GLU A 111 12.68 -1.43 -2.67
CA GLU A 111 11.28 -1.76 -2.93
C GLU A 111 10.82 -1.16 -4.26
N LEU A 112 10.02 -1.91 -4.99
CA LEU A 112 9.22 -1.43 -6.11
C LEU A 112 7.76 -1.56 -5.70
N ASN A 113 7.04 -0.44 -5.64
CA ASN A 113 5.65 -0.37 -5.23
C ASN A 113 4.83 0.16 -6.40
N GLY A 114 3.86 -0.59 -6.86
CA GLY A 114 2.97 -0.19 -7.93
C GLY A 114 1.51 -0.27 -7.52
N ILE A 115 0.73 0.68 -8.03
CA ILE A 115 -0.71 0.68 -7.94
C ILE A 115 -1.29 1.06 -9.31
N TRP A 116 -2.26 0.30 -9.74
CA TRP A 116 -3.19 0.66 -10.79
C TRP A 116 -4.56 0.85 -10.18
N GLN A 117 -5.27 1.89 -10.59
CA GLN A 117 -6.62 2.17 -10.17
C GLN A 117 -7.48 2.47 -11.40
N GLU A 118 -8.66 1.89 -11.44
CA GLU A 118 -9.66 2.18 -12.44
C GLU A 118 -10.27 3.57 -12.21
N GLN A 119 -10.88 4.12 -13.25
CA GLN A 119 -11.61 5.38 -13.17
C GLN A 119 -12.77 5.28 -12.17
N VAL A 120 -13.03 6.37 -11.47
CA VAL A 120 -14.23 6.52 -10.65
C VAL A 120 -15.46 6.64 -11.55
N GLU A 121 -16.56 6.02 -11.16
CA GLU A 121 -17.85 6.15 -11.86
C GLU A 121 -18.82 6.93 -10.98
N PHE A 122 -19.45 7.94 -11.57
CA PHE A 122 -20.55 8.71 -10.99
C PHE A 122 -21.81 8.50 -11.83
N ASN A 123 -22.88 7.97 -11.26
CA ASN A 123 -24.12 7.67 -11.98
C ASN A 123 -23.90 6.85 -13.28
N ASN A 124 -23.05 5.81 -13.21
CA ASN A 124 -22.66 4.95 -14.34
C ASN A 124 -21.85 5.67 -15.45
N LEU A 125 -21.29 6.83 -15.18
CA LEU A 125 -20.41 7.56 -16.09
C LEU A 125 -19.00 7.58 -15.52
N LYS A 126 -18.02 7.10 -16.29
CA LYS A 126 -16.61 7.12 -15.90
C LYS A 126 -16.06 8.55 -15.94
N ASP A 127 -15.38 8.94 -14.88
CA ASP A 127 -14.66 10.21 -14.85
C ASP A 127 -13.23 10.01 -15.38
N ASN A 128 -12.94 10.70 -16.47
CA ASN A 128 -11.64 10.64 -17.14
C ASN A 128 -10.49 11.30 -16.35
N ASN A 129 -10.78 12.02 -15.29
CA ASN A 129 -9.77 12.66 -14.45
C ASN A 129 -9.43 11.83 -13.19
N HIS A 130 -9.84 10.56 -13.15
CA HIS A 130 -9.51 9.64 -12.06
C HIS A 130 -8.83 8.37 -12.59
N GLY A 131 -8.11 7.69 -11.67
CA GLY A 131 -7.43 6.45 -11.97
C GLY A 131 -6.12 6.62 -12.73
N GLY A 132 -5.48 5.49 -13.05
CA GLY A 132 -4.18 5.44 -13.71
C GLY A 132 -3.20 4.51 -13.00
N THR A 133 -1.92 4.62 -13.34
CA THR A 133 -0.85 3.79 -12.80
C THR A 133 0.24 4.64 -12.17
N LEU A 134 0.64 4.28 -10.96
CA LEU A 134 1.72 4.90 -10.22
C LEU A 134 2.72 3.84 -9.78
N ILE A 135 4.01 4.05 -10.05
CA ILE A 135 5.08 3.14 -9.64
C ILE A 135 6.17 3.93 -8.93
N PHE A 136 6.56 3.47 -7.74
CA PHE A 136 7.69 3.99 -6.96
C PHE A 136 8.84 2.99 -6.88
N LEU A 137 10.06 3.49 -6.93
CA LEU A 137 11.26 2.81 -6.47
C LEU A 137 11.69 3.43 -5.14
N SER A 138 11.79 2.60 -4.11
CA SER A 138 12.03 3.08 -2.75
C SER A 138 13.27 2.41 -2.13
N PRO A 139 14.47 2.96 -2.30
CA PRO A 139 15.63 2.55 -1.50
C PRO A 139 15.41 2.92 -0.03
N GLY A 140 15.79 2.04 0.87
CA GLY A 140 15.57 2.21 2.30
C GLY A 140 16.64 1.56 3.17
N LEU A 141 16.67 1.97 4.42
CA LEU A 141 17.52 1.47 5.50
C LEU A 141 16.64 1.03 6.67
N ARG A 142 16.88 -0.17 7.17
CA ARG A 142 16.32 -0.66 8.44
C ARG A 142 17.43 -0.81 9.46
N LEU A 143 17.21 -0.25 10.65
CA LEU A 143 18.05 -0.43 11.82
C LEU A 143 17.23 -1.18 12.89
N SER A 144 17.60 -2.43 13.17
CA SER A 144 16.97 -3.20 14.25
C SER A 144 17.90 -3.23 15.46
N LEU A 145 17.42 -2.77 16.60
CA LEU A 145 18.10 -2.77 17.90
C LEU A 145 17.29 -3.64 18.86
N ASP A 146 17.77 -4.86 19.10
CA ASP A 146 17.01 -5.89 19.82
C ASP A 146 15.60 -6.04 19.25
N ASP A 147 14.56 -5.67 20.00
CA ASP A 147 13.14 -5.77 19.62
C ASP A 147 12.61 -4.51 18.93
N LEU A 148 13.42 -3.45 18.80
CA LEU A 148 13.03 -2.21 18.15
C LEU A 148 13.57 -2.16 16.71
N ALA A 149 12.73 -1.84 15.73
CA ALA A 149 13.14 -1.63 14.36
C ALA A 149 12.68 -0.28 13.83
N MET A 150 13.62 0.49 13.32
CA MET A 150 13.39 1.75 12.61
C MET A 150 13.60 1.53 11.12
N ASN A 151 12.70 2.05 10.30
CA ASN A 151 12.81 2.03 8.86
C ASN A 151 12.77 3.44 8.31
N PHE A 152 13.60 3.69 7.31
CA PHE A 152 13.65 4.94 6.55
C PHE A 152 13.73 4.57 5.07
N SER A 153 12.88 5.15 4.24
CA SER A 153 12.98 4.99 2.79
C SER A 153 12.56 6.26 2.06
N LEU A 154 13.12 6.46 0.87
CA LEU A 154 12.78 7.53 -0.05
C LEU A 154 12.13 6.90 -1.28
N GLY A 155 10.88 7.25 -1.55
CA GLY A 155 10.15 6.82 -2.73
C GLY A 155 10.34 7.81 -3.87
N PHE A 156 10.91 7.31 -4.98
CA PHE A 156 11.05 8.06 -6.23
C PHE A 156 9.99 7.57 -7.21
N PRO A 157 9.12 8.44 -7.74
CA PRO A 157 8.15 8.03 -8.75
C PRO A 157 8.89 7.66 -10.04
N LEU A 158 8.73 6.40 -10.48
CA LEU A 158 9.25 5.92 -11.76
C LEU A 158 8.23 6.07 -12.89
N LEU A 159 6.97 5.99 -12.56
CA LEU A 159 5.86 6.13 -13.50
C LEU A 159 4.73 6.89 -12.81
N ASN A 160 4.27 7.96 -13.46
CA ASN A 160 3.04 8.69 -13.18
C ASN A 160 2.21 8.66 -14.47
N ASP A 161 1.45 7.60 -14.70
CA ASP A 161 0.56 7.47 -15.87
C ASP A 161 -0.89 7.57 -15.37
N PHE A 162 -1.32 8.81 -15.16
CA PHE A 162 -2.65 9.13 -14.69
C PHE A 162 -3.57 9.54 -15.83
N ASN A 163 -4.84 9.19 -15.68
CA ASN A 163 -5.87 9.61 -16.63
C ASN A 163 -6.19 11.11 -16.45
N GLY A 164 -6.33 11.82 -17.56
CA GLY A 164 -6.80 13.22 -17.57
C GLY A 164 -5.90 14.19 -16.77
N LEU A 165 -6.53 15.10 -16.04
CA LEU A 165 -5.85 16.15 -15.28
C LEU A 165 -5.75 15.75 -13.80
N GLN A 166 -4.65 15.11 -13.43
CA GLN A 166 -4.33 14.75 -12.06
C GLN A 166 -2.95 15.27 -11.66
N PRO A 167 -2.71 15.63 -10.38
CA PRO A 167 -1.39 16.01 -9.92
C PRO A 167 -0.44 14.81 -9.93
N GLU A 168 0.78 15.00 -10.42
CA GLU A 168 1.82 13.98 -10.38
C GLU A 168 2.31 13.73 -8.94
N ALA A 169 2.63 12.49 -8.63
CA ALA A 169 3.25 12.15 -7.36
C ALA A 169 4.72 12.60 -7.34
N GLY A 170 5.11 13.29 -6.29
CA GLY A 170 6.49 13.70 -6.02
C GLY A 170 7.28 12.67 -5.21
N ILE A 171 8.49 13.03 -4.82
CA ILE A 171 9.34 12.22 -3.92
C ILE A 171 8.65 12.11 -2.55
N GLN A 172 8.65 10.91 -1.98
CA GLN A 172 8.03 10.61 -0.70
C GLN A 172 9.07 10.12 0.31
N LEU A 173 8.95 10.54 1.56
CA LEU A 173 9.71 10.02 2.69
C LEU A 173 8.83 9.10 3.53
N PHE A 174 9.25 7.86 3.70
CA PHE A 174 8.60 6.90 4.57
C PHE A 174 9.46 6.62 5.80
N THR A 175 8.87 6.73 6.98
CA THR A 175 9.51 6.36 8.24
C THR A 175 8.57 5.48 9.04
N SER A 176 9.10 4.47 9.70
CA SER A 176 8.31 3.67 10.64
C SER A 176 9.14 3.21 11.83
N LEU A 177 8.48 3.08 12.96
CA LEU A 177 9.02 2.52 14.20
C LEU A 177 8.17 1.30 14.56
N ASN A 178 8.81 0.14 14.71
CA ASN A 178 8.15 -1.10 15.03
C ASN A 178 8.74 -1.69 16.30
N TRP A 179 7.89 -2.09 17.24
CA TRP A 179 8.28 -2.83 18.42
C TRP A 179 7.84 -4.29 18.26
N LEU A 180 8.79 -5.21 18.33
CA LEU A 180 8.54 -6.65 18.28
C LEU A 180 8.31 -7.14 19.70
N ILE A 181 7.09 -7.52 20.02
CA ILE A 181 6.69 -8.09 21.31
C ILE A 181 6.70 -9.61 21.22
#